data_05178b9d5f6ae3affcb441590402aa77
#
_entry.id   05178b9d5f6ae3affcb441590402aa77
#
_cell.length_a   1.000
_cell.length_b   1.000
_cell.length_c   1.000
_cell.angle_alpha   90.00
_cell.angle_beta   90.00
_cell.angle_gamma   90.00
#
_symmetry.space_group_name_H-M   'P 1'
#
loop_
_entity.id
_entity.type
_entity.pdbx_description
1 polymer ?
#
loop_
_entity_poly.entity_id
_entity_poly.type
_entity_poly.pdbx_seq_one_letter_code
_entity_poly.pdbx_strand_id
1 'polypeptide(L)'
;MTLQVVPEGLAAAAAQLEALTAQLAAVHGAAFPLITAVSAPAADPVSLESATAFSAHGSQHAAVATQAAEVLGRSGIGVGDAGIRYAVVDAAAAASYRLAKG
;
A
#
# COMPACT_ATOMS: atom_id res chain seq x y z
N MET A 1 9.88 -14.27 -28.38
CA MET A 1 9.77 -13.43 -27.16
C MET A 1 9.95 -14.31 -25.93
N THR A 2 10.80 -13.90 -25.02
CA THR A 2 11.11 -14.69 -23.82
C THR A 2 10.66 -13.91 -22.58
N LEU A 3 9.93 -14.54 -21.69
CA LEU A 3 9.57 -14.00 -20.40
C LEU A 3 10.66 -14.35 -19.38
N GLN A 4 11.24 -13.34 -18.77
CA GLN A 4 12.15 -13.53 -17.65
C GLN A 4 11.55 -12.97 -16.38
N VAL A 5 11.50 -13.78 -15.34
CA VAL A 5 11.06 -13.38 -14.01
C VAL A 5 12.15 -13.70 -13.01
N VAL A 6 12.50 -12.72 -12.18
CA VAL A 6 13.47 -12.89 -11.10
C VAL A 6 12.69 -12.93 -9.79
N PRO A 7 12.45 -14.12 -9.20
CA PRO A 7 11.64 -14.23 -7.97
C PRO A 7 12.17 -13.40 -6.80
N GLU A 8 13.49 -13.30 -6.66
CA GLU A 8 14.13 -12.48 -5.62
C GLU A 8 13.83 -10.99 -5.82
N GLY A 9 13.73 -10.55 -7.08
CA GLY A 9 13.34 -9.18 -7.43
C GLY A 9 11.89 -8.89 -7.03
N LEU A 10 11.00 -9.85 -7.21
CA LEU A 10 9.59 -9.72 -6.77
C LEU A 10 9.50 -9.68 -5.25
N ALA A 11 10.27 -10.51 -4.54
CA ALA A 11 10.32 -10.47 -3.08
C ALA A 11 10.83 -9.13 -2.56
N ALA A 12 11.88 -8.57 -3.19
CA ALA A 12 12.41 -7.25 -2.85
C ALA A 12 11.37 -6.15 -3.11
N ALA A 13 10.67 -6.21 -4.24
CA ALA A 13 9.60 -5.25 -4.56
C ALA A 13 8.44 -5.34 -3.55
N ALA A 14 8.06 -6.54 -3.14
CA ALA A 14 7.03 -6.74 -2.11
C ALA A 14 7.44 -6.11 -0.78
N ALA A 15 8.71 -6.27 -0.36
CA ALA A 15 9.23 -5.67 0.85
C ALA A 15 9.23 -4.13 0.77
N GLN A 16 9.56 -3.56 -0.39
CA GLN A 16 9.50 -2.11 -0.61
C GLN A 16 8.06 -1.58 -0.54
N LEU A 17 7.10 -2.31 -1.11
CA LEU A 17 5.67 -1.95 -1.04
C LEU A 17 5.16 -2.00 0.40
N GLU A 18 5.58 -2.99 1.17
CA GLU A 18 5.24 -3.09 2.59
C GLU A 18 5.79 -1.89 3.37
N ALA A 19 7.04 -1.52 3.12
CA ALA A 19 7.66 -0.36 3.75
C ALA A 19 6.96 0.95 3.37
N LEU A 20 6.62 1.13 2.09
CA LEU A 20 5.87 2.29 1.61
C LEU A 20 4.47 2.37 2.22
N THR A 21 3.79 1.24 2.34
CA THR A 21 2.47 1.17 2.99
C THR A 21 2.56 1.62 4.44
N ALA A 22 3.57 1.16 5.18
CA ALA A 22 3.80 1.57 6.57
C ALA A 22 4.10 3.07 6.68
N GLN A 23 4.94 3.61 5.79
CA GLN A 23 5.28 5.04 5.76
C GLN A 23 4.04 5.88 5.43
N LEU A 24 3.23 5.45 4.47
CA LEU A 24 2.01 6.14 4.08
C LEU A 24 1.01 6.16 5.25
N ALA A 25 0.82 5.05 5.93
CA ALA A 25 -0.04 4.96 7.10
C ALA A 25 0.44 5.87 8.23
N ALA A 26 1.75 5.94 8.46
CA ALA A 26 2.34 6.81 9.49
C ALA A 26 2.13 8.29 9.18
N VAL A 27 2.34 8.70 7.92
CA VAL A 27 2.14 10.09 7.49
C VAL A 27 0.68 10.51 7.64
N HIS A 28 -0.25 9.67 7.18
CA HIS A 28 -1.68 9.94 7.32
C HIS A 28 -2.13 9.93 8.77
N GLY A 29 -1.60 9.01 9.59
CA GLY A 29 -1.88 8.98 11.03
C GLY A 29 -1.42 10.25 11.75
N ALA A 30 -0.26 10.78 11.39
CA ALA A 30 0.24 12.04 11.95
C ALA A 30 -0.60 13.25 11.50
N ALA A 31 -1.07 13.25 10.26
CA ALA A 31 -1.91 14.33 9.72
C ALA A 31 -3.35 14.28 10.22
N PHE A 32 -3.84 13.11 10.63
CA PHE A 32 -5.25 12.89 10.98
C PHE A 32 -5.83 13.93 11.95
N PRO A 33 -5.24 14.19 13.13
CA PRO A 33 -5.82 15.17 14.06
C PRO A 33 -5.82 16.59 13.50
N LEU A 34 -4.86 16.92 12.62
CA LEU A 34 -4.74 18.25 12.04
C LEU A 34 -5.80 18.53 10.98
N ILE A 35 -6.18 17.53 10.20
CA ILE A 35 -7.14 17.69 9.10
C ILE A 35 -8.57 17.39 9.51
N THR A 36 -8.80 16.68 10.62
CA THR A 36 -10.14 16.31 11.08
C THR A 36 -10.67 17.23 12.18
N ALA A 37 -9.81 18.04 12.79
CA ALA A 37 -10.18 18.99 13.84
C ALA A 37 -9.58 20.34 13.52
N VAL A 38 -10.02 20.95 12.43
CA VAL A 38 -9.56 22.27 12.00
C VAL A 38 -10.14 23.33 12.93
N SER A 39 -9.26 24.17 13.51
CA SER A 39 -9.67 25.25 14.41
C SER A 39 -10.09 26.49 13.61
N ALA A 40 -11.21 27.08 13.98
CA ALA A 40 -11.65 28.36 13.40
C ALA A 40 -10.71 29.50 13.81
N PRO A 41 -10.28 30.37 12.85
CA PRO A 41 -9.41 31.50 13.17
C PRO A 41 -10.11 32.60 13.95
N ALA A 42 -11.44 32.61 13.96
CA ALA A 42 -12.27 33.59 14.68
C ALA A 42 -13.60 32.93 15.08
N ALA A 43 -14.32 33.60 15.99
CA ALA A 43 -15.60 33.10 16.52
C ALA A 43 -16.81 33.52 15.68
N ASP A 44 -16.62 34.11 14.50
CA ASP A 44 -17.71 34.49 13.62
C ASP A 44 -18.32 33.28 12.90
N PRO A 45 -19.59 33.36 12.44
CA PRO A 45 -20.27 32.22 11.84
C PRO A 45 -19.59 31.68 10.58
N VAL A 46 -18.99 32.52 9.76
CA VAL A 46 -18.31 32.09 8.51
C VAL A 46 -17.05 31.28 8.83
N SER A 47 -16.24 31.75 9.80
CA SER A 47 -15.04 31.03 10.24
C SER A 47 -15.41 29.69 10.86
N LEU A 48 -16.47 29.61 11.66
CA LEU A 48 -16.94 28.37 12.29
C LEU A 48 -17.46 27.37 11.24
N GLU A 49 -18.24 27.85 10.26
CA GLU A 49 -18.73 27.01 9.16
C GLU A 49 -17.58 26.47 8.30
N SER A 50 -16.61 27.33 7.99
CA SER A 50 -15.45 26.94 7.20
C SER A 50 -14.62 25.87 7.92
N ALA A 51 -14.38 26.04 9.22
CA ALA A 51 -13.65 25.06 10.02
C ALA A 51 -14.38 23.70 10.06
N THR A 52 -15.71 23.73 10.20
CA THR A 52 -16.54 22.52 10.17
C THR A 52 -16.45 21.82 8.81
N ALA A 53 -16.55 22.57 7.72
CA ALA A 53 -16.48 22.04 6.37
C ALA A 53 -15.09 21.43 6.08
N PHE A 54 -14.02 22.11 6.44
CA PHE A 54 -12.66 21.58 6.27
C PHE A 54 -12.43 20.32 7.10
N SER A 55 -12.94 20.28 8.34
CA SER A 55 -12.84 19.08 9.18
C SER A 55 -13.59 17.90 8.59
N ALA A 56 -14.78 18.13 8.01
CA ALA A 56 -15.55 17.08 7.31
C ALA A 56 -14.80 16.57 6.09
N HIS A 57 -14.24 17.44 5.28
CA HIS A 57 -13.39 17.04 4.14
C HIS A 57 -12.15 16.30 4.60
N GLY A 58 -11.53 16.70 5.68
CA GLY A 58 -10.40 16.02 6.29
C GLY A 58 -10.75 14.59 6.70
N SER A 59 -11.92 14.38 7.29
CA SER A 59 -12.41 13.06 7.67
C SER A 59 -12.65 12.16 6.45
N GLN A 60 -13.24 12.71 5.39
CA GLN A 60 -13.43 11.98 4.13
C GLN A 60 -12.08 11.60 3.51
N HIS A 61 -11.14 12.52 3.48
CA HIS A 61 -9.79 12.27 2.98
C HIS A 61 -9.10 11.16 3.78
N ALA A 62 -9.19 11.19 5.10
CA ALA A 62 -8.60 10.18 5.97
C ALA A 62 -9.17 8.79 5.69
N ALA A 63 -10.48 8.66 5.46
CA ALA A 63 -11.12 7.40 5.12
C ALA A 63 -10.61 6.85 3.77
N VAL A 64 -10.51 7.71 2.75
CA VAL A 64 -10.00 7.32 1.42
C VAL A 64 -8.52 6.95 1.51
N ALA A 65 -7.72 7.68 2.27
CA ALA A 65 -6.31 7.40 2.48
C ALA A 65 -6.09 6.04 3.15
N THR A 66 -6.92 5.68 4.13
CA THR A 66 -6.89 4.36 4.77
C THR A 66 -7.17 3.25 3.76
N GLN A 67 -8.21 3.42 2.92
CA GLN A 67 -8.53 2.46 1.86
C GLN A 67 -7.39 2.32 0.85
N ALA A 68 -6.77 3.43 0.46
CA ALA A 68 -5.64 3.43 -0.46
C ALA A 68 -4.44 2.67 0.13
N ALA A 69 -4.14 2.86 1.41
CA ALA A 69 -3.07 2.14 2.09
C ALA A 69 -3.36 0.64 2.15
N GLU A 70 -4.60 0.24 2.38
CA GLU A 70 -5.01 -1.17 2.37
C GLU A 70 -4.84 -1.81 0.99
N VAL A 71 -5.21 -1.09 -0.08
CA VAL A 71 -5.03 -1.57 -1.45
C VAL A 71 -3.55 -1.72 -1.78
N LEU A 72 -2.73 -0.75 -1.39
CA LEU A 72 -1.28 -0.82 -1.58
C LEU A 72 -0.68 -2.01 -0.85
N GLY A 73 -1.10 -2.26 0.39
CA GLY A 73 -0.66 -3.42 1.19
C GLY A 73 -1.03 -4.74 0.53
N ARG A 74 -2.26 -4.87 0.02
CA ARG A 74 -2.69 -6.07 -0.71
C ARG A 74 -1.90 -6.27 -2.01
N SER A 75 -1.57 -5.19 -2.69
CA SER A 75 -0.72 -5.25 -3.89
C SER A 75 0.66 -5.79 -3.57
N GLY A 76 1.25 -5.38 -2.45
CA GLY A 76 2.52 -5.90 -1.97
C GLY A 76 2.47 -7.40 -1.68
N ILE A 77 1.40 -7.85 -1.02
CA ILE A 77 1.18 -9.28 -0.76
C ILE A 77 1.07 -10.05 -2.08
N GLY A 78 0.32 -9.53 -3.05
CA GLY A 78 0.19 -10.15 -4.37
C GLY A 78 1.51 -10.29 -5.11
N VAL A 79 2.36 -9.28 -5.06
CA VAL A 79 3.70 -9.32 -5.66
C VAL A 79 4.57 -10.38 -4.96
N GLY A 80 4.52 -10.44 -3.62
CA GLY A 80 5.24 -11.45 -2.85
C GLY A 80 4.80 -12.87 -3.19
N ASP A 81 3.50 -13.10 -3.27
CA ASP A 81 2.92 -14.40 -3.65
C ASP A 81 3.34 -14.80 -5.08
N ALA A 82 3.35 -13.85 -6.01
CA ALA A 82 3.81 -14.10 -7.36
C ALA A 82 5.27 -14.56 -7.38
N GLY A 83 6.13 -13.92 -6.60
CA GLY A 83 7.53 -14.32 -6.47
C GLY A 83 7.68 -15.74 -5.94
N ILE A 84 6.93 -16.11 -4.92
CA ILE A 84 6.94 -17.47 -4.36
C ILE A 84 6.47 -18.49 -5.39
N ARG A 85 5.39 -18.20 -6.11
CA ARG A 85 4.84 -19.11 -7.12
C ARG A 85 5.80 -19.33 -8.28
N TYR A 86 6.44 -18.29 -8.77
CA TYR A 86 7.45 -18.44 -9.83
C TYR A 86 8.63 -19.30 -9.34
N ALA A 87 9.12 -19.08 -8.13
CA ALA A 87 10.21 -19.86 -7.57
C ALA A 87 9.85 -21.35 -7.43
N VAL A 88 8.63 -21.63 -6.93
CA VAL A 88 8.16 -23.01 -6.72
C VAL A 88 7.96 -23.75 -8.06
N VAL A 89 7.33 -23.10 -9.03
CA VAL A 89 7.08 -23.69 -10.34
C VAL A 89 8.38 -23.93 -11.10
N ASP A 90 9.31 -22.99 -11.05
CA ASP A 90 10.62 -23.13 -11.69
C ASP A 90 11.42 -24.27 -11.06
N ALA A 91 11.38 -24.42 -9.74
CA ALA A 91 12.05 -25.51 -9.05
C ALA A 91 11.42 -26.87 -9.42
N ALA A 92 10.09 -26.95 -9.50
CA ALA A 92 9.39 -28.16 -9.91
C ALA A 92 9.70 -28.53 -11.36
N ALA A 93 9.72 -27.55 -12.26
CA ALA A 93 10.08 -27.77 -13.67
C ALA A 93 11.52 -28.24 -13.79
N ALA A 94 12.45 -27.66 -13.06
CA ALA A 94 13.85 -28.07 -13.05
C ALA A 94 14.01 -29.53 -12.55
N ALA A 95 13.27 -29.88 -11.49
CA ALA A 95 13.28 -31.26 -10.97
C ALA A 95 12.75 -32.27 -12.01
N SER A 96 11.63 -31.95 -12.67
CA SER A 96 11.06 -32.78 -13.74
C SER A 96 12.04 -32.97 -14.89
N TYR A 97 12.74 -31.92 -15.28
CA TYR A 97 13.71 -31.93 -16.34
C TYR A 97 14.90 -32.86 -16.01
N ARG A 98 15.38 -32.81 -14.77
CA ARG A 98 16.46 -33.68 -14.29
C ARG A 98 16.05 -35.13 -14.30
N LEU A 99 14.84 -35.47 -13.87
CA LEU A 99 14.32 -36.82 -13.88
C LEU A 99 14.17 -37.36 -15.32
N ALA A 100 13.67 -36.54 -16.24
CA ALA A 100 13.52 -36.92 -17.65
C ALA A 100 14.86 -37.15 -18.33
N LYS A 101 15.89 -36.43 -17.94
CA LYS A 101 17.22 -36.55 -18.50
C LYS A 101 17.99 -37.74 -17.93
N GLY A 102 17.54 -38.28 -16.84
CA GLY A 102 18.07 -39.49 -16.23
C GLY A 102 19.36 -39.34 -15.56
#